data_f111445e7f9a737d5c0b352f504effdb
#
_entry.id   f111445e7f9a737d5c0b352f504effdb
#
_cell.length_a   1.000
_cell.length_b   1.000
_cell.length_c   1.000
_cell.angle_alpha   90.00
_cell.angle_beta   90.00
_cell.angle_gamma   90.00
#
_symmetry.space_group_name_H-M   'P 1'
#
loop_
_entity.id
_entity.type
_entity.pdbx_description
1 polymer ?
#
loop_
_entity_poly.entity_id
_entity_poly.type
_entity_poly.pdbx_seq_one_letter_code
_entity_poly.pdbx_strand_id
1 'polypeptide(L)'
;MNFYKGYDKIDTTDCICQVQQSNTLNTKIVGIITSSDHFASHGDVLVKIVPGTYHLGDILCPDISGKARKATDTELQYMMLHAIPRPKITSLDTKIEGTVACFIV
;
A
#
# COMPACT_ATOMS: atom_id res chain seq x y z
N MET A 1 1.85 7.42 -2.13
CA MET A 1 2.84 6.75 -2.86
C MET A 1 2.76 5.24 -2.81
N ASN A 2 3.40 4.60 -1.86
CA ASN A 2 3.69 3.18 -1.96
C ASN A 2 3.59 2.51 -0.60
N PHE A 3 3.67 1.18 -0.60
CA PHE A 3 3.69 0.40 0.62
C PHE A 3 4.96 0.68 1.41
N TYR A 4 4.82 0.77 2.73
CA TYR A 4 5.91 0.97 3.66
C TYR A 4 5.87 -0.10 4.73
N LYS A 5 7.05 -0.56 5.10
CA LYS A 5 7.23 -1.48 6.22
C LYS A 5 7.83 -0.75 7.40
N GLY A 6 7.44 -1.15 8.59
CA GLY A 6 8.04 -0.66 9.81
C GLY A 6 9.38 -1.31 10.07
N TYR A 7 10.27 -0.60 10.74
CA TYR A 7 11.49 -1.20 11.28
C TYR A 7 11.16 -2.00 12.55
N ASP A 8 12.00 -2.98 12.84
CA ASP A 8 11.85 -3.80 14.06
C ASP A 8 12.08 -2.98 15.35
N LYS A 9 12.74 -1.85 15.22
CA LYS A 9 12.98 -0.97 16.36
C LYS A 9 12.11 0.28 16.25
N ILE A 10 11.33 0.49 17.28
CA ILE A 10 10.63 1.74 17.51
C ILE A 10 11.53 2.59 18.38
N ASP A 11 11.79 3.81 17.95
CA ASP A 11 12.47 4.75 18.83
C ASP A 11 11.46 5.20 19.88
N THR A 12 11.57 4.62 21.07
CA THR A 12 10.66 4.93 22.17
C THR A 12 10.95 6.28 22.82
N THR A 13 12.11 6.88 22.54
CA THR A 13 12.48 8.15 23.13
C THR A 13 11.64 9.29 22.57
N ASP A 14 11.43 9.30 21.26
CA ASP A 14 10.68 10.35 20.59
C ASP A 14 9.31 9.87 20.05
N CYS A 15 8.94 8.64 20.33
CA CYS A 15 7.71 8.03 19.83
C CYS A 15 7.61 8.05 18.29
N ILE A 16 8.74 8.03 17.59
CA ILE A 16 8.79 8.04 16.13
C ILE A 16 8.93 6.64 15.62
N CYS A 17 7.96 6.21 14.83
CA CYS A 17 8.02 4.95 14.10
C CYS A 17 8.75 5.18 12.79
N GLN A 18 9.91 4.55 12.62
CA GLN A 18 10.63 4.63 11.35
C GLN A 18 9.99 3.66 10.35
N VAL A 19 9.87 4.14 9.11
CA VAL A 19 9.33 3.33 8.02
C VAL A 19 10.25 3.43 6.81
N GLN A 20 10.24 2.39 5.98
CA GLN A 20 10.93 2.40 4.70
C GLN A 20 10.04 1.80 3.63
N GLN A 21 10.24 2.21 2.38
CA GLN A 21 9.50 1.69 1.26
C GLN A 21 9.70 0.18 1.12
N SER A 22 8.59 -0.55 0.93
CA SER A 22 8.63 -1.99 0.68
C SER A 22 8.35 -2.26 -0.79
N ASN A 23 9.29 -2.94 -1.46
CA ASN A 23 9.17 -3.35 -2.86
C ASN A 23 8.71 -4.81 -2.98
N THR A 24 8.48 -5.48 -1.87
CA THR A 24 8.03 -6.87 -1.82
C THR A 24 6.94 -7.02 -0.79
N LEU A 25 6.06 -7.98 -1.02
CA LEU A 25 5.04 -8.32 -0.05
C LEU A 25 5.66 -9.06 1.12
N ASN A 26 5.52 -8.52 2.33
CA ASN A 26 6.04 -9.12 3.55
C ASN A 26 5.21 -8.70 4.77
N THR A 27 5.42 -9.39 5.89
CA THR A 27 4.63 -9.19 7.11
C THR A 27 4.95 -7.90 7.87
N LYS A 28 6.00 -7.19 7.48
CA LYS A 28 6.39 -5.93 8.13
C LYS A 28 5.71 -4.70 7.53
N ILE A 29 4.91 -4.88 6.49
CA ILE A 29 4.16 -3.77 5.88
C ILE A 29 3.14 -3.26 6.89
N VAL A 30 3.19 -1.95 7.16
CA VAL A 30 2.33 -1.30 8.15
C VAL A 30 1.41 -0.24 7.55
N GLY A 31 1.60 0.11 6.29
CA GLY A 31 0.75 1.12 5.63
C GLY A 31 1.30 1.57 4.30
N ILE A 32 0.76 2.68 3.84
CA ILE A 32 1.03 3.26 2.53
C ILE A 32 1.36 4.73 2.72
N ILE A 33 2.41 5.20 2.05
CA ILE A 33 2.65 6.64 1.92
C ILE A 33 1.97 7.11 0.64
N THR A 34 1.08 8.07 0.80
CA THR A 34 0.32 8.66 -0.30
C THR A 34 1.18 9.57 -1.14
N SER A 35 0.64 10.02 -2.29
CA SER A 35 1.33 10.96 -3.17
C SER A 35 1.59 12.33 -2.53
N SER A 36 0.96 12.63 -1.40
CA SER A 36 1.16 13.86 -0.61
C SER A 36 2.04 13.65 0.62
N ASP A 37 2.80 12.56 0.66
CA ASP A 37 3.69 12.19 1.76
C ASP A 37 3.00 11.97 3.11
N HIS A 38 1.71 11.63 3.07
CA HIS A 38 0.96 11.24 4.25
C HIS A 38 0.99 9.72 4.40
N PHE A 39 1.31 9.25 5.59
CA PHE A 39 1.23 7.84 5.94
C PHE A 39 -0.20 7.46 6.28
N ALA A 40 -0.67 6.34 5.73
CA ALA A 40 -1.99 5.81 6.04
C ALA A 40 -1.92 4.30 6.26
N SER A 41 -2.56 3.82 7.31
CA SER A 41 -2.73 2.40 7.61
C SER A 41 -4.18 1.94 7.37
N HIS A 42 -5.10 2.88 7.21
CA HIS A 42 -6.51 2.63 6.90
C HIS A 42 -7.12 3.89 6.27
N GLY A 43 -8.32 3.75 5.72
CA GLY A 43 -9.05 4.87 5.12
C GLY A 43 -8.70 5.12 3.66
N ASP A 44 -9.06 6.30 3.18
CA ASP A 44 -8.91 6.68 1.78
C ASP A 44 -7.48 7.12 1.47
N VAL A 45 -6.91 6.60 0.39
CA VAL A 45 -5.56 6.95 -0.06
C VAL A 45 -5.51 6.98 -1.59
N LEU A 46 -4.54 7.74 -2.13
CA LEU A 46 -4.13 7.65 -3.53
C LEU A 46 -2.87 6.81 -3.61
N VAL A 47 -2.88 5.81 -4.48
CA VAL A 47 -1.78 4.86 -4.63
C VAL A 47 -1.23 4.92 -6.05
N LYS A 48 0.09 5.03 -6.19
CA LYS A 48 0.75 4.93 -7.49
C LYS A 48 0.80 3.47 -7.93
N ILE A 49 0.40 3.23 -9.17
CA ILE A 49 0.33 1.89 -9.74
C ILE A 49 1.23 1.77 -10.96
N VAL A 50 1.69 0.55 -11.23
CA VAL A 50 2.34 0.22 -12.51
C VAL A 50 1.29 0.20 -13.62
N PRO A 51 1.67 0.47 -14.89
CA PRO A 51 0.73 0.32 -16.00
C PRO A 51 0.13 -1.09 -16.05
N GLY A 52 -1.16 -1.16 -16.31
CA GLY A 52 -1.89 -2.43 -16.37
C GLY A 52 -3.39 -2.19 -16.38
N THR A 53 -4.14 -3.29 -16.36
CA THR A 53 -5.60 -3.24 -16.33
C THR A 53 -6.08 -3.45 -14.90
N TYR A 54 -6.88 -2.49 -14.42
CA TYR A 54 -7.39 -2.49 -13.05
C TYR A 54 -8.91 -2.35 -13.07
N HIS A 55 -9.55 -2.90 -12.04
CA HIS A 55 -10.99 -2.85 -11.86
C HIS A 55 -11.32 -2.36 -10.45
N LEU A 56 -12.50 -1.78 -10.28
CA LEU A 56 -13.00 -1.44 -8.94
C LEU A 56 -13.05 -2.70 -8.08
N GLY A 57 -12.59 -2.58 -6.85
CA GLY A 57 -12.54 -3.70 -5.92
C GLY A 57 -11.24 -4.50 -5.96
N ASP A 58 -10.36 -4.28 -6.94
CA ASP A 58 -9.06 -4.94 -6.95
C ASP A 58 -8.23 -4.55 -5.73
N ILE A 59 -7.55 -5.53 -5.17
CA ILE A 59 -6.61 -5.31 -4.05
C ILE A 59 -5.21 -5.16 -4.63
N LEU A 60 -4.46 -4.19 -4.12
CA LEU A 60 -3.11 -3.89 -4.56
C LEU A 60 -2.06 -4.43 -3.60
N CYS A 61 -0.90 -4.77 -4.13
CA CYS A 61 0.27 -5.17 -3.35
C CYS A 61 1.52 -4.47 -3.88
N PRO A 62 2.64 -4.51 -3.13
CA PRO A 62 3.89 -3.89 -3.58
C PRO A 62 4.40 -4.53 -4.88
N ASP A 63 4.88 -3.68 -5.79
CA ASP A 63 5.63 -4.10 -6.96
C ASP A 63 7.13 -3.81 -6.74
N ILE A 64 7.97 -4.53 -7.45
CA ILE A 64 9.43 -4.39 -7.33
C ILE A 64 9.90 -2.98 -7.74
N SER A 65 9.13 -2.28 -8.56
CA SER A 65 9.42 -0.90 -8.97
C SER A 65 9.19 0.12 -7.85
N GLY A 66 8.62 -0.30 -6.71
CA GLY A 66 8.22 0.60 -5.64
C GLY A 66 6.82 1.17 -5.78
N LYS A 67 6.12 0.87 -6.87
CA LYS A 67 4.71 1.20 -7.07
C LYS A 67 3.87 0.02 -6.62
N ALA A 68 2.56 0.13 -6.79
CA ALA A 68 1.65 -0.97 -6.49
C ALA A 68 1.19 -1.66 -7.76
N ARG A 69 0.77 -2.90 -7.65
CA ARG A 69 0.16 -3.69 -8.71
C ARG A 69 -0.99 -4.50 -8.14
N LYS A 70 -1.82 -5.07 -9.01
CA LYS A 70 -2.89 -5.96 -8.57
C LYS A 70 -2.30 -7.19 -7.90
N ALA A 71 -2.80 -7.53 -6.72
CA ALA A 71 -2.43 -8.75 -6.02
C ALA A 71 -3.05 -9.97 -6.71
N THR A 72 -2.29 -11.07 -6.78
CA THR A 72 -2.83 -12.37 -7.17
C THR A 72 -3.66 -12.95 -6.05
N ASP A 73 -4.44 -13.99 -6.33
CA ASP A 73 -5.24 -14.65 -5.29
C ASP A 73 -4.38 -15.19 -4.15
N THR A 74 -3.21 -15.74 -4.47
CA THR A 74 -2.27 -16.22 -3.47
C THR A 74 -1.74 -15.09 -2.61
N GLU A 75 -1.40 -13.96 -3.24
CA GLU A 75 -0.92 -12.77 -2.51
C GLU A 75 -2.01 -12.18 -1.64
N LEU A 76 -3.24 -12.13 -2.14
CA LEU A 76 -4.37 -11.65 -1.34
C LEU A 76 -4.59 -12.52 -0.10
N GLN A 77 -4.53 -13.84 -0.25
CA GLN A 77 -4.64 -14.76 0.89
C GLN A 77 -3.53 -14.53 1.92
N TYR A 78 -2.31 -14.31 1.45
CA TYR A 78 -1.18 -13.98 2.32
C TYR A 78 -1.42 -12.68 3.10
N MET A 79 -1.90 -11.65 2.41
CA MET A 79 -2.20 -10.36 3.04
C MET A 79 -3.31 -10.50 4.10
N MET A 80 -4.34 -11.27 3.81
CA MET A 80 -5.44 -11.52 4.76
C MET A 80 -4.96 -12.32 5.97
N LEU A 81 -4.15 -13.35 5.74
CA LEU A 81 -3.64 -14.22 6.81
C LEU A 81 -2.76 -13.44 7.79
N HIS A 82 -1.97 -12.50 7.31
CA HIS A 82 -1.02 -11.74 8.12
C HIS A 82 -1.52 -10.33 8.49
N ALA A 83 -2.79 -10.03 8.24
CA ALA A 83 -3.41 -8.73 8.53
C ALA A 83 -2.62 -7.54 7.94
N ILE A 84 -2.07 -7.72 6.74
CA ILE A 84 -1.37 -6.67 6.02
C ILE A 84 -2.39 -5.67 5.47
N PRO A 85 -2.14 -4.35 5.55
CA PRO A 85 -3.03 -3.35 4.97
C PRO A 85 -3.31 -3.63 3.49
N ARG A 86 -4.58 -3.67 3.12
CA ARG A 86 -5.03 -4.04 1.77
C ARG A 86 -5.72 -2.84 1.11
N PRO A 87 -5.02 -2.11 0.23
CA PRO A 87 -5.68 -1.05 -0.53
C PRO A 87 -6.60 -1.66 -1.58
N LYS A 88 -7.88 -1.36 -1.45
CA LYS A 88 -8.93 -1.80 -2.37
C LYS A 88 -9.33 -0.62 -3.25
N ILE A 89 -9.29 -0.80 -4.55
CA ILE A 89 -9.59 0.27 -5.50
C ILE A 89 -11.07 0.69 -5.39
N THR A 90 -11.28 1.97 -5.13
CA THR A 90 -12.62 2.56 -5.03
C THR A 90 -12.91 3.50 -6.20
N SER A 91 -11.88 4.03 -6.88
CA SER A 91 -12.06 4.83 -8.08
C SER A 91 -10.82 4.74 -8.98
N LEU A 92 -11.06 4.57 -10.28
CA LEU A 92 -10.03 4.60 -11.31
C LEU A 92 -9.88 6.00 -11.90
N ASP A 93 -10.85 6.88 -11.67
CA ASP A 93 -10.89 8.22 -12.22
C ASP A 93 -10.28 9.21 -11.21
N THR A 94 -8.96 9.32 -11.24
CA THR A 94 -8.23 10.26 -10.41
C THR A 94 -7.64 11.37 -11.27
N LYS A 95 -7.41 12.54 -10.66
CA LYS A 95 -6.81 13.68 -11.35
C LYS A 95 -5.30 13.55 -11.50
N ILE A 96 -4.68 12.60 -10.83
CA ILE A 96 -3.23 12.37 -10.87
C ILE A 96 -2.98 11.12 -11.71
N GLU A 97 -2.35 11.30 -12.87
CA GLU A 97 -2.01 10.19 -13.76
C GLU A 97 -1.15 9.15 -13.05
N GLY A 98 -1.40 7.89 -13.32
CA GLY A 98 -0.66 6.78 -12.74
C GLY A 98 -1.04 6.45 -11.31
N THR A 99 -2.16 6.98 -10.82
CA THR A 99 -2.69 6.67 -9.48
C THR A 99 -4.10 6.13 -9.57
N VAL A 100 -4.51 5.46 -8.52
CA VAL A 100 -5.90 5.07 -8.28
C VAL A 100 -6.28 5.43 -6.86
N ALA A 101 -7.57 5.72 -6.65
CA ALA A 101 -8.09 5.93 -5.31
C ALA A 101 -8.42 4.58 -4.68
N CYS A 102 -8.01 4.40 -3.43
CA CYS A 102 -8.21 3.17 -2.69
C CYS A 102 -8.75 3.45 -1.30
N PHE A 103 -9.39 2.45 -0.73
CA PHE A 103 -9.69 2.38 0.70
C PHE A 103 -8.90 1.21 1.29
N ILE A 104 -8.13 1.48 2.33
CA ILE A 104 -7.34 0.44 3.00
C ILE A 104 -8.25 -0.34 3.95
N VAL A 105 -8.38 -1.60 3.69
CA VAL A 105 -9.17 -2.53 4.52
C VAL A 105 -8.29 -3.43 5.36
#